data_1f4474cc0260ce34e704b69da6354985
#
_entry.id   1f4474cc0260ce34e704b69da6354985
#
_cell.length_a   1.000
_cell.length_b   1.000
_cell.length_c   1.000
_cell.angle_alpha   90.00
_cell.angle_beta   90.00
_cell.angle_gamma   90.00
#
_symmetry.space_group_name_H-M   'P 1'
#
loop_
_entity.id
_entity.type
_entity.pdbx_description
1 polymer ?
#
loop_
_entity_poly.entity_id
_entity_poly.type
_entity_poly.pdbx_seq_one_letter_code
_entity_poly.pdbx_strand_id
1 'polypeptide(L)'
;MKVSKKIFIIFSMILLLIPDISLGKDIRLELERPVIPVLVKKQINPTIKATLIQTDNSPYTIRQIDVNLQGSTDLSDIVSVAVYGTHKNGLIDESRLICRPVPAERKISFTDNIQVKDDSLSFWVAVTLKDTVSLTHRISVNCSRIKTSRGELKVSNKDVVPLRVGMALRQKGQDGIVSSRIPGLATSNNGTLLAIFDARYDLTRDLQGNIDIALHRSFDKGLTWQPIQTVLDMGEWGGLPQKFNGVSDACILVDKNTNDIYIAGLWMHGALDDNGKWIEGLNENSTYWIHQWRKKGSQPGIGLKETCQFLITKSTDDGLTWSFPDNITGKTKRPEWWLFAPAPGQGITLADGTLVFPTQGRDEKGTAFSNITYSKDHGKTWMTSNPAYSNVTECNAAQLSDGTVMLNMRDNRNRGNKEVNGRRICTTTDLGETWTEHSTSRKALVEPTCMASLHRHDYTVGGEKRSILLFANPSDYETRDKLTLKVSFDDGMTWPEKYWILFDQYRSAGYSSITSIDENSIGILYESSQANMAFIKIDLTEILNR
;
A
#
# COMPACT_ATOMS: atom_id res chain seq x y z
N MET A 1 -52.11 -8.04 -14.96
CA MET A 1 -50.72 -8.47 -15.24
C MET A 1 -49.86 -8.12 -14.01
N LYS A 2 -49.54 -9.12 -13.18
CA LYS A 2 -48.72 -8.93 -11.97
C LYS A 2 -47.24 -9.00 -12.38
N VAL A 3 -46.49 -7.91 -12.24
CA VAL A 3 -45.05 -7.87 -12.42
C VAL A 3 -44.39 -8.31 -11.11
N SER A 4 -43.81 -9.49 -11.14
CA SER A 4 -43.01 -10.05 -10.05
C SER A 4 -41.69 -9.29 -9.95
N LYS A 5 -41.48 -8.53 -8.86
CA LYS A 5 -40.15 -7.99 -8.50
C LYS A 5 -39.30 -9.13 -7.95
N LYS A 6 -38.37 -9.65 -8.73
CA LYS A 6 -37.28 -10.50 -8.22
C LYS A 6 -36.30 -9.61 -7.47
N ILE A 7 -36.34 -9.71 -6.15
CA ILE A 7 -35.30 -9.16 -5.27
C ILE A 7 -34.08 -10.05 -5.42
N PHE A 8 -33.03 -9.55 -6.06
CA PHE A 8 -31.71 -10.16 -6.01
C PHE A 8 -31.10 -9.78 -4.65
N ILE A 9 -31.14 -10.72 -3.70
CA ILE A 9 -30.35 -10.65 -2.47
C ILE A 9 -28.92 -11.04 -2.86
N ILE A 10 -28.06 -10.04 -3.01
CA ILE A 10 -26.62 -10.23 -3.12
C ILE A 10 -26.15 -10.63 -1.72
N PHE A 11 -25.92 -11.92 -1.51
CA PHE A 11 -25.16 -12.41 -0.37
C PHE A 11 -23.70 -11.98 -0.59
N SER A 12 -23.34 -10.81 -0.07
CA SER A 12 -21.94 -10.48 0.18
C SER A 12 -21.44 -11.49 1.22
N MET A 13 -20.65 -12.43 0.78
CA MET A 13 -19.93 -13.35 1.65
C MET A 13 -18.82 -12.56 2.35
N ILE A 14 -19.22 -11.73 3.32
CA ILE A 14 -18.29 -11.22 4.32
C ILE A 14 -17.78 -12.48 5.02
N LEU A 15 -16.54 -12.86 4.76
CA LEU A 15 -15.81 -13.81 5.60
C LEU A 15 -15.62 -13.12 6.96
N LEU A 16 -16.68 -13.08 7.75
CA LEU A 16 -16.61 -12.84 9.17
C LEU A 16 -15.76 -14.00 9.69
N LEU A 17 -14.49 -13.71 9.98
CA LEU A 17 -13.65 -14.60 10.77
C LEU A 17 -14.35 -14.75 12.13
N ILE A 18 -15.26 -15.73 12.22
CA ILE A 18 -15.85 -16.12 13.48
C ILE A 18 -14.67 -16.67 14.30
N PRO A 19 -14.36 -16.10 15.47
CA PRO A 19 -13.28 -16.61 16.28
C PRO A 19 -13.59 -18.08 16.63
N ASP A 20 -12.60 -18.96 16.49
CA ASP A 20 -12.71 -20.31 17.02
C ASP A 20 -12.92 -20.25 18.52
N ILE A 21 -14.08 -20.74 18.98
CA ILE A 21 -14.44 -20.73 20.39
C ILE A 21 -14.26 -22.14 20.95
N SER A 22 -13.40 -22.28 21.95
CA SER A 22 -13.30 -23.48 22.78
C SER A 22 -13.85 -23.19 24.17
N LEU A 23 -14.82 -23.99 24.61
CA LEU A 23 -15.43 -23.86 25.93
C LEU A 23 -14.79 -24.85 26.90
N GLY A 24 -14.14 -24.34 27.93
CA GLY A 24 -13.80 -25.07 29.15
C GLY A 24 -14.83 -24.80 30.24
N LYS A 25 -14.75 -25.54 31.36
CA LYS A 25 -15.50 -25.20 32.57
C LYS A 25 -15.01 -23.82 33.05
N ASP A 26 -15.82 -22.79 32.98
CA ASP A 26 -15.57 -21.43 33.49
C ASP A 26 -14.53 -20.58 32.73
N ILE A 27 -13.95 -21.07 31.61
CA ILE A 27 -13.04 -20.28 30.77
C ILE A 27 -13.40 -20.50 29.29
N ARG A 28 -13.60 -19.41 28.56
CA ARG A 28 -13.77 -19.38 27.09
C ARG A 28 -12.48 -18.94 26.43
N LEU A 29 -12.02 -19.67 25.42
CA LEU A 29 -10.91 -19.29 24.55
C LEU A 29 -11.43 -18.84 23.20
N GLU A 30 -11.02 -17.65 22.77
CA GLU A 30 -11.24 -17.11 21.43
C GLU A 30 -9.90 -16.99 20.72
N LEU A 31 -9.81 -17.50 19.49
CA LEU A 31 -8.63 -17.36 18.64
C LEU A 31 -8.95 -16.49 17.43
N GLU A 32 -8.12 -15.49 17.20
CA GLU A 32 -8.15 -14.62 16.03
C GLU A 32 -6.92 -14.96 15.17
N ARG A 33 -7.16 -15.30 13.89
CA ARG A 33 -6.14 -15.64 12.89
C ARG A 33 -6.19 -14.62 11.76
N PRO A 34 -5.60 -13.44 11.94
CA PRO A 34 -5.65 -12.41 10.90
C PRO A 34 -4.78 -12.81 9.71
N VAL A 35 -5.23 -12.44 8.52
CA VAL A 35 -4.42 -12.51 7.31
C VAL A 35 -3.52 -11.28 7.27
N ILE A 36 -2.32 -11.42 7.81
CA ILE A 36 -1.29 -10.37 7.83
C ILE A 36 0.04 -10.96 7.38
N PRO A 37 0.95 -10.17 6.79
CA PRO A 37 2.24 -10.71 6.37
C PRO A 37 3.15 -10.99 7.57
N VAL A 38 3.98 -12.02 7.44
CA VAL A 38 5.11 -12.27 8.33
C VAL A 38 6.35 -11.71 7.64
N LEU A 39 6.97 -10.69 8.20
CA LEU A 39 7.95 -9.87 7.51
C LEU A 39 9.39 -10.25 7.90
N VAL A 40 10.20 -10.54 6.89
CA VAL A 40 11.67 -10.56 6.98
C VAL A 40 12.15 -9.16 7.39
N LYS A 41 13.25 -9.06 8.15
CA LYS A 41 13.78 -7.82 8.75
C LYS A 41 12.91 -7.18 9.83
N LYS A 42 11.81 -7.80 10.22
CA LYS A 42 11.02 -7.44 11.40
C LYS A 42 11.25 -8.48 12.50
N GLN A 43 11.65 -8.03 13.70
CA GLN A 43 11.99 -8.95 14.79
C GLN A 43 10.78 -9.67 15.37
N ILE A 44 9.67 -8.96 15.55
CA ILE A 44 8.46 -9.49 16.19
C ILE A 44 7.31 -9.44 15.20
N ASN A 45 6.93 -10.61 14.69
CA ASN A 45 5.81 -10.76 13.76
C ASN A 45 4.63 -11.43 14.47
N PRO A 46 3.55 -10.71 14.81
CA PRO A 46 2.35 -11.32 15.36
C PRO A 46 1.70 -12.24 14.32
N THR A 47 1.15 -13.37 14.78
CA THR A 47 0.55 -14.37 13.88
C THR A 47 -0.85 -14.80 14.31
N ILE A 48 -1.03 -15.21 15.55
CA ILE A 48 -2.31 -15.62 16.11
C ILE A 48 -2.52 -14.92 17.46
N LYS A 49 -3.72 -14.42 17.70
CA LYS A 49 -4.13 -13.84 18.97
C LYS A 49 -5.04 -14.79 19.71
N ALA A 50 -4.75 -15.01 20.98
CA ALA A 50 -5.59 -15.78 21.88
C ALA A 50 -6.16 -14.85 22.96
N THR A 51 -7.47 -14.96 23.21
CA THR A 51 -8.14 -14.27 24.32
C THR A 51 -8.84 -15.30 25.20
N LEU A 52 -8.42 -15.38 26.46
CA LEU A 52 -9.09 -16.18 27.49
C LEU A 52 -9.99 -15.26 28.28
N ILE A 53 -11.26 -15.63 28.40
CA ILE A 53 -12.30 -14.90 29.10
C ILE A 53 -12.84 -15.81 30.20
N GLN A 54 -12.74 -15.39 31.45
CA GLN A 54 -13.32 -16.11 32.56
C GLN A 54 -14.78 -15.69 32.82
N THR A 55 -15.60 -16.63 33.31
CA THR A 55 -17.02 -16.39 33.51
C THR A 55 -17.39 -16.17 34.98
N ASP A 56 -16.46 -16.44 35.92
CA ASP A 56 -16.72 -16.45 37.37
C ASP A 56 -15.84 -15.51 38.20
N ASN A 57 -15.04 -14.67 37.54
CA ASN A 57 -14.12 -13.68 38.16
C ASN A 57 -13.14 -14.24 39.21
N SER A 58 -12.85 -15.54 39.16
CA SER A 58 -11.89 -16.17 40.09
C SER A 58 -10.52 -16.34 39.44
N PRO A 59 -9.42 -15.94 40.07
CA PRO A 59 -8.07 -16.05 39.52
C PRO A 59 -7.72 -17.49 39.10
N TYR A 60 -6.99 -17.60 37.99
CA TYR A 60 -6.47 -18.89 37.52
C TYR A 60 -5.04 -18.75 36.99
N THR A 61 -4.39 -19.87 36.75
CA THR A 61 -3.03 -19.92 36.21
C THR A 61 -3.03 -20.63 34.87
N ILE A 62 -2.45 -20.02 33.84
CA ILE A 62 -2.09 -20.72 32.61
C ILE A 62 -0.77 -21.46 32.90
N ARG A 63 -0.78 -22.80 32.75
CA ARG A 63 0.35 -23.68 33.03
C ARG A 63 1.12 -24.08 31.79
N GLN A 64 0.44 -24.08 30.63
CA GLN A 64 1.05 -24.50 29.36
C GLN A 64 0.29 -23.88 28.17
N ILE A 65 1.05 -23.40 27.20
CA ILE A 65 0.55 -22.95 25.89
C ILE A 65 1.27 -23.78 24.83
N ASP A 66 0.52 -24.57 24.04
CA ASP A 66 1.07 -25.38 22.97
C ASP A 66 0.84 -24.72 21.62
N VAL A 67 1.94 -24.49 20.91
CA VAL A 67 1.98 -23.91 19.57
C VAL A 67 2.44 -24.96 18.57
N ASN A 68 1.80 -24.99 17.40
CA ASN A 68 2.12 -25.89 16.29
C ASN A 68 2.46 -25.07 15.05
N LEU A 69 3.60 -25.36 14.43
CA LEU A 69 4.10 -24.71 13.21
C LEU A 69 3.92 -25.59 11.95
N GLN A 70 3.20 -26.69 12.06
CA GLN A 70 2.93 -27.59 10.93
C GLN A 70 2.13 -26.86 9.83
N GLY A 71 2.59 -26.99 8.58
CA GLY A 71 2.03 -26.27 7.42
C GLY A 71 2.89 -25.07 7.00
N SER A 72 3.94 -24.71 7.76
CA SER A 72 4.99 -23.83 7.27
C SER A 72 5.76 -24.51 6.13
N THR A 73 6.14 -23.73 5.11
CA THR A 73 6.86 -24.26 3.92
C THR A 73 8.21 -24.86 4.33
N ASP A 74 8.97 -24.11 5.11
CA ASP A 74 10.23 -24.57 5.71
C ASP A 74 10.30 -24.08 7.16
N LEU A 75 10.43 -25.02 8.08
CA LEU A 75 10.53 -24.71 9.50
C LEU A 75 11.83 -23.96 9.84
N SER A 76 12.87 -24.19 9.07
CA SER A 76 14.17 -23.53 9.26
C SER A 76 14.16 -22.03 8.97
N ASP A 77 13.10 -21.50 8.36
CA ASP A 77 12.89 -20.07 8.14
C ASP A 77 12.64 -19.30 9.45
N ILE A 78 12.10 -20.00 10.45
CA ILE A 78 11.71 -19.42 11.73
C ILE A 78 12.86 -19.57 12.71
N VAL A 79 13.36 -18.46 13.22
CA VAL A 79 14.42 -18.42 14.24
C VAL A 79 13.85 -18.76 15.61
N SER A 80 12.74 -18.12 15.97
CA SER A 80 12.15 -18.28 17.29
C SER A 80 10.66 -18.00 17.30
N VAL A 81 9.99 -18.51 18.34
CA VAL A 81 8.60 -18.27 18.69
C VAL A 81 8.54 -17.71 20.10
N ALA A 82 7.69 -16.72 20.34
CA ALA A 82 7.49 -16.07 21.63
C ALA A 82 6.03 -15.70 21.84
N VAL A 83 5.67 -15.37 23.08
CA VAL A 83 4.32 -14.90 23.43
C VAL A 83 4.41 -13.49 24.02
N TYR A 84 3.61 -12.57 23.46
CA TYR A 84 3.54 -11.18 23.88
C TYR A 84 2.13 -10.79 24.31
N GLY A 85 2.01 -9.86 25.24
CA GLY A 85 0.71 -9.28 25.62
C GLY A 85 0.12 -8.37 24.55
N THR A 86 -1.04 -7.82 24.87
CA THR A 86 -1.75 -6.86 24.01
C THR A 86 -1.83 -5.49 24.65
N HIS A 87 -1.85 -4.45 23.82
CA HIS A 87 -2.35 -3.14 24.19
C HIS A 87 -3.88 -3.15 24.37
N LYS A 88 -4.45 -2.09 24.93
CA LYS A 88 -5.92 -1.96 25.11
C LYS A 88 -6.72 -2.05 23.80
N ASN A 89 -6.12 -1.68 22.69
CA ASN A 89 -6.74 -1.78 21.35
C ASN A 89 -6.60 -3.17 20.70
N GLY A 90 -6.03 -4.16 21.42
CA GLY A 90 -5.85 -5.52 20.97
C GLY A 90 -4.63 -5.79 20.07
N LEU A 91 -3.86 -4.75 19.70
CA LEU A 91 -2.60 -4.93 18.98
C LEU A 91 -1.53 -5.50 19.92
N ILE A 92 -0.50 -6.12 19.33
CA ILE A 92 0.64 -6.66 20.08
C ILE A 92 1.36 -5.55 20.85
N ASP A 93 1.66 -5.83 22.11
CA ASP A 93 2.52 -4.99 22.94
C ASP A 93 3.91 -5.64 23.01
N GLU A 94 4.82 -5.16 22.17
CA GLU A 94 6.19 -5.68 22.05
C GLU A 94 7.02 -5.48 23.33
N SER A 95 6.62 -4.57 24.22
CA SER A 95 7.25 -4.37 25.53
C SER A 95 6.79 -5.37 26.60
N ARG A 96 5.65 -6.05 26.37
CA ARG A 96 5.04 -6.99 27.31
C ARG A 96 5.31 -8.44 26.91
N LEU A 97 6.53 -8.90 27.10
CA LEU A 97 6.90 -10.30 26.90
C LEU A 97 6.23 -11.18 27.97
N ILE A 98 5.44 -12.19 27.56
CA ILE A 98 4.77 -13.15 28.43
C ILE A 98 5.56 -14.46 28.51
N CYS A 99 5.92 -15.05 27.36
CA CYS A 99 6.81 -16.20 27.31
C CYS A 99 8.03 -15.87 26.45
N ARG A 100 9.21 -16.23 26.95
CA ARG A 100 10.49 -15.92 26.30
C ARG A 100 10.61 -16.61 24.94
N PRO A 101 11.36 -16.02 24.00
CA PRO A 101 11.62 -16.65 22.71
C PRO A 101 12.31 -18.02 22.90
N VAL A 102 11.79 -19.02 22.19
CA VAL A 102 12.38 -20.35 22.11
C VAL A 102 12.66 -20.69 20.64
N PRO A 103 13.67 -21.53 20.34
CA PRO A 103 13.93 -22.00 18.98
C PRO A 103 12.68 -22.61 18.35
N ALA A 104 12.57 -22.46 17.03
CA ALA A 104 11.43 -23.01 16.31
C ALA A 104 11.50 -24.53 16.20
N GLU A 105 10.44 -25.20 16.65
CA GLU A 105 10.20 -26.62 16.50
C GLU A 105 8.78 -26.83 15.97
N ARG A 106 8.53 -28.00 15.37
CA ARG A 106 7.19 -28.33 14.84
C ARG A 106 6.09 -28.18 15.90
N LYS A 107 6.40 -28.52 17.14
CA LYS A 107 5.53 -28.36 18.32
C LYS A 107 6.33 -27.74 19.45
N ILE A 108 5.82 -26.66 19.98
CA ILE A 108 6.43 -25.90 21.06
C ILE A 108 5.47 -25.87 22.24
N SER A 109 5.97 -26.08 23.44
CA SER A 109 5.20 -25.96 24.68
C SER A 109 5.84 -24.93 25.61
N PHE A 110 5.17 -23.80 25.79
CA PHE A 110 5.53 -22.82 26.82
C PHE A 110 4.93 -23.28 28.15
N THR A 111 5.76 -23.41 29.18
CA THR A 111 5.37 -23.92 30.51
C THR A 111 5.48 -22.89 31.61
N ASP A 112 5.48 -21.62 31.24
CA ASP A 112 5.48 -20.50 32.18
C ASP A 112 4.16 -20.46 32.95
N ASN A 113 4.23 -20.26 34.28
CA ASN A 113 3.05 -20.13 35.12
C ASN A 113 2.54 -18.68 35.08
N ILE A 114 1.58 -18.39 34.20
CA ILE A 114 1.02 -17.07 34.00
C ILE A 114 -0.21 -16.89 34.88
N GLN A 115 -0.13 -16.00 35.86
CA GLN A 115 -1.27 -15.66 36.72
C GLN A 115 -2.24 -14.74 36.01
N VAL A 116 -3.51 -15.12 35.93
CA VAL A 116 -4.60 -14.32 35.37
C VAL A 116 -5.52 -13.91 36.52
N LYS A 117 -5.55 -12.61 36.80
CA LYS A 117 -6.36 -12.02 37.87
C LYS A 117 -7.53 -11.21 37.33
N ASP A 118 -7.42 -10.74 36.08
CA ASP A 118 -8.43 -9.94 35.40
C ASP A 118 -9.46 -10.85 34.70
N ASP A 119 -10.60 -10.31 34.35
CA ASP A 119 -11.69 -11.01 33.67
C ASP A 119 -11.30 -11.63 32.32
N SER A 120 -10.23 -11.11 31.72
CA SER A 120 -9.70 -11.64 30.48
C SER A 120 -8.18 -11.43 30.37
N LEU A 121 -7.53 -12.32 29.62
CA LEU A 121 -6.16 -12.17 29.17
C LEU A 121 -6.09 -12.37 27.67
N SER A 122 -5.55 -11.38 26.95
CA SER A 122 -5.22 -11.50 25.53
C SER A 122 -3.72 -11.49 25.31
N PHE A 123 -3.26 -12.34 24.41
CA PHE A 123 -1.86 -12.41 24.00
C PHE A 123 -1.70 -12.81 22.54
N TRP A 124 -0.56 -12.47 21.96
CA TRP A 124 -0.14 -12.85 20.62
C TRP A 124 0.96 -13.91 20.69
N VAL A 125 0.85 -14.92 19.83
CA VAL A 125 2.00 -15.74 19.44
C VAL A 125 2.69 -15.01 18.29
N ALA A 126 3.98 -14.79 18.43
CA ALA A 126 4.79 -14.10 17.43
C ALA A 126 6.00 -14.92 17.03
N VAL A 127 6.45 -14.73 15.80
CA VAL A 127 7.63 -15.39 15.23
C VAL A 127 8.68 -14.37 14.80
N THR A 128 9.96 -14.80 14.82
CA THR A 128 11.09 -14.11 14.22
C THR A 128 11.57 -14.95 13.05
N LEU A 129 11.74 -14.33 11.88
CA LEU A 129 12.25 -15.00 10.67
C LEU A 129 13.76 -14.78 10.51
N LYS A 130 14.42 -15.68 9.77
CA LYS A 130 15.74 -15.44 9.20
C LYS A 130 15.69 -14.30 8.18
N ASP A 131 16.81 -13.65 7.94
CA ASP A 131 16.92 -12.56 6.96
C ASP A 131 16.90 -13.02 5.49
N THR A 132 17.00 -14.32 5.24
CA THR A 132 17.16 -14.92 3.91
C THR A 132 15.99 -15.82 3.49
N VAL A 133 14.82 -15.59 4.08
CA VAL A 133 13.61 -16.40 3.78
C VAL A 133 13.07 -16.06 2.40
N SER A 134 12.70 -17.08 1.63
CA SER A 134 12.03 -16.90 0.35
C SER A 134 10.67 -16.23 0.51
N LEU A 135 10.39 -15.20 -0.30
CA LEU A 135 9.11 -14.49 -0.29
C LEU A 135 7.93 -15.31 -0.83
N THR A 136 8.20 -16.49 -1.40
CA THR A 136 7.16 -17.45 -1.83
C THR A 136 6.77 -18.42 -0.72
N HIS A 137 7.54 -18.49 0.37
CA HIS A 137 7.25 -19.34 1.51
C HIS A 137 6.03 -18.85 2.29
N ARG A 138 5.49 -19.75 3.11
CA ARG A 138 4.34 -19.51 3.98
C ARG A 138 4.68 -19.95 5.40
N ILE A 139 4.22 -19.19 6.38
CA ILE A 139 4.38 -19.47 7.80
C ILE A 139 3.03 -19.86 8.38
N SER A 140 2.96 -21.03 8.97
CA SER A 140 1.78 -21.55 9.65
C SER A 140 2.01 -21.55 11.16
N VAL A 141 1.12 -20.90 11.90
CA VAL A 141 1.17 -20.89 13.37
C VAL A 141 -0.22 -21.17 13.90
N ASN A 142 -0.31 -22.10 14.84
CA ASN A 142 -1.56 -22.39 15.54
C ASN A 142 -1.34 -22.60 17.02
N CYS A 143 -2.22 -22.05 17.86
CA CYS A 143 -2.30 -22.37 19.29
C CYS A 143 -3.21 -23.60 19.44
N SER A 144 -2.62 -24.77 19.63
CA SER A 144 -3.36 -26.05 19.57
C SER A 144 -4.00 -26.44 20.91
N ARG A 145 -3.45 -25.95 22.02
CA ARG A 145 -3.90 -26.28 23.37
C ARG A 145 -3.43 -25.25 24.39
N ILE A 146 -4.28 -24.95 25.35
CA ILE A 146 -3.90 -24.20 26.56
C ILE A 146 -4.34 -24.98 27.80
N LYS A 147 -3.39 -25.30 28.70
CA LYS A 147 -3.67 -25.90 30.00
C LYS A 147 -3.72 -24.82 31.07
N THR A 148 -4.76 -24.82 31.84
CA THR A 148 -4.94 -23.91 32.98
C THR A 148 -5.04 -24.71 34.28
N SER A 149 -5.04 -24.01 35.43
CA SER A 149 -5.34 -24.63 36.73
C SER A 149 -6.77 -25.18 36.82
N ARG A 150 -7.65 -24.79 35.87
CA ARG A 150 -9.08 -25.18 35.84
C ARG A 150 -9.45 -26.17 34.74
N GLY A 151 -8.49 -26.61 33.94
CA GLY A 151 -8.72 -27.56 32.86
C GLY A 151 -7.95 -27.24 31.59
N GLU A 152 -8.28 -27.96 30.55
CA GLU A 152 -7.60 -27.92 29.25
C GLU A 152 -8.55 -27.42 28.18
N LEU A 153 -8.07 -26.45 27.38
CA LEU A 153 -8.74 -25.89 26.21
C LEU A 153 -8.02 -26.40 24.97
N LYS A 154 -8.74 -27.14 24.12
CA LYS A 154 -8.22 -27.68 22.85
C LYS A 154 -8.83 -26.92 21.69
N VAL A 155 -8.03 -26.67 20.66
CA VAL A 155 -8.44 -25.97 19.45
C VAL A 155 -8.26 -26.84 18.22
N SER A 156 -9.21 -26.76 17.31
CA SER A 156 -9.11 -27.42 16.01
C SER A 156 -8.04 -26.76 15.13
N ASN A 157 -7.30 -27.56 14.37
CA ASN A 157 -6.32 -27.10 13.40
C ASN A 157 -6.89 -27.06 11.96
N LYS A 158 -8.21 -27.24 11.79
CA LYS A 158 -8.78 -27.51 10.46
C LYS A 158 -8.72 -26.33 9.50
N ASP A 159 -8.70 -25.08 9.99
CA ASP A 159 -8.86 -23.87 9.16
C ASP A 159 -7.67 -22.91 9.27
N VAL A 160 -6.46 -23.45 9.51
CA VAL A 160 -5.25 -22.63 9.59
C VAL A 160 -4.77 -22.27 8.19
N VAL A 161 -4.90 -21.01 7.83
CA VAL A 161 -4.36 -20.46 6.57
C VAL A 161 -2.91 -20.02 6.80
N PRO A 162 -1.94 -20.60 6.08
CA PRO A 162 -0.55 -20.16 6.20
C PRO A 162 -0.37 -18.70 5.75
N LEU A 163 0.33 -17.91 6.56
CA LEU A 163 0.59 -16.50 6.34
C LEU A 163 1.68 -16.30 5.28
N ARG A 164 1.53 -15.26 4.48
CA ARG A 164 2.50 -14.87 3.45
C ARG A 164 3.77 -14.31 4.09
N VAL A 165 4.93 -14.70 3.56
CA VAL A 165 6.20 -14.03 3.85
C VAL A 165 6.30 -12.77 3.00
N GLY A 166 6.77 -11.68 3.60
CA GLY A 166 7.09 -10.42 2.93
C GLY A 166 8.38 -9.83 3.49
N MET A 167 8.80 -8.69 2.94
CA MET A 167 9.96 -7.92 3.37
C MET A 167 9.49 -6.64 4.06
N ALA A 168 9.93 -6.38 5.29
CA ALA A 168 9.80 -5.06 5.91
C ALA A 168 10.83 -4.12 5.27
N LEU A 169 10.46 -3.48 4.15
CA LEU A 169 11.38 -2.60 3.44
C LEU A 169 11.69 -1.34 4.24
N ARG A 170 10.67 -0.78 4.90
CA ARG A 170 10.84 0.38 5.78
C ARG A 170 10.10 0.19 7.09
N GLN A 171 10.77 0.46 8.18
CA GLN A 171 10.19 0.52 9.51
C GLN A 171 10.29 1.95 10.05
N LYS A 172 9.44 2.28 11.02
CA LYS A 172 9.40 3.60 11.62
C LYS A 172 10.75 3.96 12.26
N GLY A 173 11.27 5.16 11.97
CA GLY A 173 12.49 5.70 12.58
C GLY A 173 13.79 5.19 11.94
N GLN A 174 13.74 4.33 10.94
CA GLN A 174 14.96 3.92 10.22
C GLN A 174 15.59 5.11 9.48
N ASP A 175 16.92 5.19 9.49
CA ASP A 175 17.72 6.22 8.80
C ASP A 175 17.32 7.65 9.14
N GLY A 176 16.80 7.89 10.35
CA GLY A 176 16.30 9.21 10.78
C GLY A 176 14.95 9.62 10.18
N ILE A 177 14.30 8.74 9.41
CA ILE A 177 13.00 9.00 8.76
C ILE A 177 11.88 8.65 9.72
N VAL A 178 11.09 9.65 10.11
CA VAL A 178 9.95 9.48 11.03
C VAL A 178 8.85 8.61 10.40
N SER A 179 8.60 8.80 9.09
CA SER A 179 7.59 8.03 8.37
C SER A 179 7.95 7.87 6.91
N SER A 180 7.86 6.65 6.39
CA SER A 180 7.95 6.35 4.96
C SER A 180 6.53 6.11 4.44
N ARG A 181 6.12 6.86 3.41
CA ARG A 181 4.76 6.87 2.85
C ARG A 181 4.79 6.88 1.32
N ILE A 182 3.63 6.67 0.70
CA ILE A 182 3.39 6.92 -0.74
C ILE A 182 4.28 6.03 -1.63
N PRO A 183 4.02 4.72 -1.69
CA PRO A 183 4.85 3.79 -2.46
C PRO A 183 4.70 3.95 -3.97
N GLY A 184 5.82 3.91 -4.68
CA GLY A 184 5.89 3.65 -6.11
C GLY A 184 6.83 2.49 -6.38
N LEU A 185 6.47 1.59 -7.29
CA LEU A 185 7.25 0.41 -7.62
C LEU A 185 7.31 0.19 -9.13
N ALA A 186 8.50 0.02 -9.67
CA ALA A 186 8.69 -0.30 -11.08
C ALA A 186 9.80 -1.35 -11.24
N THR A 187 9.78 -2.03 -12.39
CA THR A 187 10.85 -2.94 -12.82
C THR A 187 11.50 -2.36 -14.06
N SER A 188 12.82 -2.15 -14.01
CA SER A 188 13.59 -1.69 -15.15
C SER A 188 13.70 -2.79 -16.23
N ASN A 189 14.16 -2.44 -17.43
CA ASN A 189 14.38 -3.42 -18.49
C ASN A 189 15.49 -4.44 -18.13
N ASN A 190 16.35 -4.09 -17.18
CA ASN A 190 17.40 -4.98 -16.65
C ASN A 190 16.87 -5.93 -15.56
N GLY A 191 15.59 -5.81 -15.17
CA GLY A 191 14.98 -6.61 -14.09
C GLY A 191 15.23 -6.06 -12.69
N THR A 192 15.83 -4.87 -12.55
CA THR A 192 15.99 -4.20 -11.26
C THR A 192 14.65 -3.70 -10.74
N LEU A 193 14.30 -4.09 -9.52
CA LEU A 193 13.16 -3.51 -8.82
C LEU A 193 13.55 -2.16 -8.22
N LEU A 194 12.71 -1.16 -8.45
CA LEU A 194 12.88 0.23 -8.04
C LEU A 194 11.71 0.61 -7.13
N ALA A 195 11.94 0.69 -5.82
CA ALA A 195 10.95 1.01 -4.82
C ALA A 195 11.15 2.43 -4.31
N ILE A 196 10.28 3.36 -4.70
CA ILE A 196 10.31 4.76 -4.25
C ILE A 196 9.26 5.03 -3.19
N PHE A 197 9.50 6.04 -2.36
CA PHE A 197 8.58 6.49 -1.32
C PHE A 197 8.95 7.89 -0.81
N ASP A 198 7.99 8.57 -0.17
CA ASP A 198 8.25 9.76 0.62
C ASP A 198 9.09 9.41 1.85
N ALA A 199 10.25 10.02 1.99
CA ALA A 199 11.06 10.02 3.20
C ALA A 199 10.72 11.26 4.04
N ARG A 200 9.84 11.11 5.04
CA ARG A 200 9.35 12.20 5.88
C ARG A 200 10.18 12.28 7.15
N TYR A 201 11.02 13.30 7.26
CA TYR A 201 12.02 13.40 8.33
C TYR A 201 11.45 13.99 9.63
N ASP A 202 10.56 14.99 9.54
CA ASP A 202 10.12 15.74 10.71
C ASP A 202 8.74 15.31 11.21
N LEU A 203 7.80 15.09 10.29
CA LEU A 203 6.39 14.87 10.58
C LEU A 203 5.83 13.71 9.78
N THR A 204 4.77 13.09 10.30
CA THR A 204 4.02 12.04 9.58
C THR A 204 3.02 12.60 8.56
N ARG A 205 2.82 13.90 8.52
CA ARG A 205 1.79 14.57 7.71
C ARG A 205 2.22 14.72 6.25
N ASP A 206 1.22 14.78 5.37
CA ASP A 206 1.42 15.06 3.96
C ASP A 206 1.94 16.49 3.77
N LEU A 207 3.00 16.64 2.98
CA LEU A 207 3.54 17.90 2.49
C LEU A 207 3.88 18.94 3.59
N GLN A 208 4.23 18.48 4.77
CA GLN A 208 4.68 19.34 5.86
C GLN A 208 6.02 18.86 6.38
N GLY A 209 6.98 19.75 6.43
CA GLY A 209 8.32 19.45 6.87
C GLY A 209 9.24 19.05 5.72
N ASN A 210 10.45 18.65 6.06
CA ASN A 210 11.40 18.11 5.13
C ASN A 210 10.92 16.73 4.64
N ILE A 211 10.67 16.63 3.34
CA ILE A 211 10.24 15.40 2.67
C ILE A 211 11.03 15.27 1.37
N ASP A 212 11.69 14.14 1.18
CA ASP A 212 12.39 13.79 -0.05
C ASP A 212 11.76 12.54 -0.65
N ILE A 213 12.05 12.30 -1.93
CA ILE A 213 11.77 11.01 -2.54
C ILE A 213 13.02 10.14 -2.41
N ALA A 214 12.83 9.02 -1.74
CA ALA A 214 13.87 8.02 -1.54
C ALA A 214 13.61 6.78 -2.38
N LEU A 215 14.66 6.02 -2.65
CA LEU A 215 14.69 4.82 -3.48
C LEU A 215 15.43 3.70 -2.77
N HIS A 216 14.88 2.49 -2.84
CA HIS A 216 15.64 1.24 -2.70
C HIS A 216 15.64 0.48 -4.02
N ARG A 217 16.77 -0.18 -4.34
CA ARG A 217 16.91 -1.06 -5.51
C ARG A 217 17.09 -2.50 -5.09
N SER A 218 16.53 -3.45 -5.85
CA SER A 218 16.76 -4.88 -5.68
C SER A 218 17.11 -5.53 -7.01
N PHE A 219 18.15 -6.38 -7.00
CA PHE A 219 18.65 -7.10 -8.18
C PHE A 219 18.28 -8.59 -8.16
N ASP A 220 17.60 -9.04 -7.10
CA ASP A 220 17.28 -10.44 -6.82
C ASP A 220 15.78 -10.67 -6.58
N LYS A 221 14.95 -9.90 -7.32
CA LYS A 221 13.49 -10.02 -7.29
C LYS A 221 12.87 -9.74 -5.90
N GLY A 222 13.49 -8.83 -5.14
CA GLY A 222 13.00 -8.34 -3.85
C GLY A 222 13.45 -9.12 -2.63
N LEU A 223 14.37 -10.11 -2.77
CA LEU A 223 14.94 -10.83 -1.64
C LEU A 223 15.85 -9.95 -0.80
N THR A 224 16.70 -9.14 -1.46
CA THR A 224 17.54 -8.14 -0.80
C THR A 224 17.39 -6.78 -1.47
N TRP A 225 17.61 -5.73 -0.69
CA TRP A 225 17.46 -4.36 -1.13
C TRP A 225 18.72 -3.55 -0.79
N GLN A 226 19.17 -2.75 -1.74
CA GLN A 226 20.31 -1.86 -1.56
C GLN A 226 19.98 -0.79 -0.50
N PRO A 227 20.99 -0.17 0.13
CA PRO A 227 20.79 0.96 1.02
C PRO A 227 19.92 2.05 0.40
N ILE A 228 19.24 2.82 1.25
CA ILE A 228 18.42 3.95 0.83
C ILE A 228 19.25 4.99 0.07
N GLN A 229 18.67 5.53 -1.00
CA GLN A 229 19.22 6.63 -1.79
C GLN A 229 18.16 7.73 -1.89
N THR A 230 18.51 8.98 -1.59
CA THR A 230 17.66 10.14 -1.91
C THR A 230 17.81 10.45 -3.40
N VAL A 231 16.69 10.52 -4.11
CA VAL A 231 16.68 10.67 -5.58
C VAL A 231 16.02 11.95 -6.05
N LEU A 232 15.21 12.59 -5.20
CA LEU A 232 14.63 13.89 -5.46
C LEU A 232 14.52 14.65 -4.13
N ASP A 233 15.41 15.61 -3.96
CA ASP A 233 15.51 16.55 -2.84
C ASP A 233 15.70 17.96 -3.41
N MET A 234 15.00 18.93 -2.87
CA MET A 234 15.15 20.33 -3.28
C MET A 234 15.95 21.18 -2.30
N GLY A 235 16.30 20.64 -1.14
CA GLY A 235 17.10 21.34 -0.14
C GLY A 235 16.53 22.72 0.20
N GLU A 236 17.38 23.74 0.16
CA GLU A 236 16.98 25.14 0.23
C GLU A 236 16.59 25.63 -1.16
N TRP A 237 15.30 25.84 -1.40
CA TRP A 237 14.80 26.29 -2.70
C TRP A 237 13.61 27.23 -2.56
N GLY A 238 13.39 28.08 -3.56
CA GLY A 238 12.29 29.04 -3.54
C GLY A 238 12.42 30.14 -2.47
N GLY A 239 13.61 30.35 -1.91
CA GLY A 239 13.87 31.31 -0.82
C GLY A 239 13.44 30.82 0.55
N LEU A 240 13.28 29.51 0.73
CA LEU A 240 12.89 28.87 1.99
C LEU A 240 13.93 27.84 2.44
N PRO A 241 14.13 27.70 3.75
CA PRO A 241 14.92 26.59 4.31
C PRO A 241 14.28 25.23 4.05
N GLN A 242 15.10 24.18 4.09
CA GLN A 242 14.72 22.81 3.76
C GLN A 242 13.47 22.32 4.53
N LYS A 243 13.29 22.70 5.79
CA LYS A 243 12.13 22.29 6.58
C LYS A 243 10.77 22.74 6.02
N PHE A 244 10.73 23.68 5.08
CA PHE A 244 9.53 24.11 4.36
C PHE A 244 9.47 23.58 2.93
N ASN A 245 10.49 22.85 2.50
CA ASN A 245 10.61 22.28 1.17
C ASN A 245 10.35 20.78 1.21
N GLY A 246 9.17 20.35 0.77
CA GLY A 246 8.82 18.94 0.69
C GLY A 246 8.53 18.52 -0.74
N VAL A 247 9.09 17.40 -1.16
CA VAL A 247 8.70 16.68 -2.38
C VAL A 247 7.95 15.43 -1.99
N SER A 248 6.76 15.24 -2.54
CA SER A 248 5.86 14.14 -2.17
C SER A 248 5.10 13.62 -3.38
N ASP A 249 4.25 12.61 -3.17
CA ASP A 249 3.34 12.04 -4.18
C ASP A 249 4.07 11.60 -5.47
N ALA A 250 5.22 10.94 -5.31
CA ALA A 250 6.05 10.59 -6.45
C ALA A 250 5.46 9.45 -7.30
N CYS A 251 5.69 9.58 -8.60
CA CYS A 251 5.34 8.60 -9.61
C CYS A 251 6.60 8.15 -10.37
N ILE A 252 6.88 6.85 -10.38
CA ILE A 252 8.01 6.27 -11.11
C ILE A 252 7.57 5.74 -12.47
N LEU A 253 8.35 5.98 -13.51
CA LEU A 253 8.11 5.49 -14.87
C LEU A 253 9.41 4.97 -15.49
N VAL A 254 9.35 3.82 -16.12
CA VAL A 254 10.45 3.25 -16.90
C VAL A 254 10.09 3.33 -18.38
N ASP A 255 10.93 4.01 -19.17
CA ASP A 255 10.84 3.95 -20.63
C ASP A 255 11.27 2.55 -21.12
N LYS A 256 10.32 1.78 -21.63
CA LYS A 256 10.56 0.41 -22.07
C LYS A 256 11.44 0.32 -23.33
N ASN A 257 11.64 1.43 -24.05
CA ASN A 257 12.48 1.46 -25.27
C ASN A 257 13.93 1.80 -24.95
N THR A 258 14.18 2.72 -24.00
CA THR A 258 15.53 3.21 -23.70
C THR A 258 16.09 2.71 -22.37
N ASN A 259 15.26 2.21 -21.47
CA ASN A 259 15.53 1.96 -20.06
C ASN A 259 15.80 3.22 -19.23
N ASP A 260 15.51 4.40 -19.75
CA ASP A 260 15.52 5.62 -18.95
C ASP A 260 14.45 5.54 -17.87
N ILE A 261 14.79 5.96 -16.67
CA ILE A 261 13.88 5.92 -15.53
C ILE A 261 13.56 7.36 -15.12
N TYR A 262 12.30 7.68 -14.98
CA TYR A 262 11.81 8.98 -14.55
C TYR A 262 11.11 8.88 -13.21
N ILE A 263 11.38 9.83 -12.31
CA ILE A 263 10.61 10.02 -11.09
C ILE A 263 10.04 11.44 -11.12
N ALA A 264 8.73 11.51 -11.18
CA ALA A 264 7.99 12.75 -11.06
C ALA A 264 7.58 12.98 -9.61
N GLY A 265 7.61 14.21 -9.12
CA GLY A 265 7.24 14.55 -7.75
C GLY A 265 6.53 15.90 -7.67
N LEU A 266 5.70 16.05 -6.65
CA LEU A 266 5.05 17.29 -6.28
C LEU A 266 5.90 18.02 -5.25
N TRP A 267 6.54 19.11 -5.63
CA TRP A 267 7.15 20.01 -4.66
C TRP A 267 6.15 21.03 -4.17
N MET A 268 6.12 21.25 -2.87
CA MET A 268 5.30 22.28 -2.27
C MET A 268 6.14 23.22 -1.44
N HIS A 269 5.80 24.46 -1.55
CA HIS A 269 6.52 25.57 -1.00
C HIS A 269 5.82 26.11 0.24
N GLY A 270 6.56 26.23 1.33
CA GLY A 270 6.27 27.05 2.49
C GLY A 270 4.90 26.92 3.13
N ALA A 271 4.51 27.97 3.81
CA ALA A 271 3.26 28.06 4.54
C ALA A 271 2.39 29.22 4.01
N LEU A 272 1.08 29.03 4.04
CA LEU A 272 0.08 30.02 3.70
C LEU A 272 -0.59 30.58 4.95
N ASP A 273 -0.99 31.84 4.92
CA ASP A 273 -1.88 32.44 5.90
C ASP A 273 -3.34 31.95 5.72
N ASP A 274 -4.21 32.38 6.59
CA ASP A 274 -5.63 32.04 6.55
C ASP A 274 -6.36 32.53 5.29
N ASN A 275 -5.78 33.46 4.55
CA ASN A 275 -6.31 34.01 3.30
C ASN A 275 -5.75 33.30 2.07
N GLY A 276 -4.84 32.34 2.24
CA GLY A 276 -4.19 31.60 1.18
C GLY A 276 -3.03 32.38 0.53
N LYS A 277 -2.44 33.33 1.24
CA LYS A 277 -1.25 34.07 0.81
C LYS A 277 0.00 33.48 1.45
N TRP A 278 1.10 33.50 0.70
CA TRP A 278 2.41 33.10 1.22
C TRP A 278 2.83 33.97 2.40
N ILE A 279 3.32 33.32 3.46
CA ILE A 279 3.95 34.00 4.58
C ILE A 279 5.39 34.29 4.19
N GLU A 280 5.73 35.56 4.14
CA GLU A 280 7.10 36.00 3.86
C GLU A 280 7.99 35.88 5.09
N GLY A 281 9.31 35.76 4.87
CA GLY A 281 10.31 35.76 5.94
C GLY A 281 10.39 34.51 6.78
N LEU A 282 9.82 33.37 6.35
CA LEU A 282 10.00 32.09 7.00
C LEU A 282 11.48 31.68 6.99
N ASN A 283 11.98 31.22 8.13
CA ASN A 283 13.36 30.80 8.37
C ASN A 283 13.42 29.56 9.27
N GLU A 284 14.62 29.08 9.57
CA GLU A 284 14.82 27.88 10.39
C GLU A 284 14.13 27.93 11.77
N ASN A 285 13.97 29.10 12.36
CA ASN A 285 13.32 29.30 13.64
C ASN A 285 11.79 29.43 13.56
N SER A 286 11.22 29.54 12.36
CA SER A 286 9.77 29.66 12.18
C SER A 286 9.06 28.40 12.59
N THR A 287 7.94 28.53 13.30
CA THR A 287 7.13 27.40 13.82
C THR A 287 5.77 27.28 13.13
N TYR A 288 5.54 28.05 12.11
CA TYR A 288 4.26 28.10 11.39
C TYR A 288 4.17 26.98 10.36
N TRP A 289 3.08 26.17 10.43
CA TRP A 289 2.91 24.97 9.62
C TRP A 289 1.52 24.85 8.98
N ILE A 290 0.79 25.93 8.74
CA ILE A 290 -0.45 25.82 7.97
C ILE A 290 -0.08 25.62 6.51
N HIS A 291 -0.23 24.37 6.11
CA HIS A 291 0.13 23.93 4.80
C HIS A 291 -1.07 24.02 3.84
N GLN A 292 -0.78 24.05 2.61
CA GLN A 292 -1.54 24.45 1.48
C GLN A 292 -2.68 23.59 1.03
N TRP A 293 -2.81 22.36 1.44
CA TRP A 293 -3.97 21.55 1.13
C TRP A 293 -5.28 22.09 1.71
N ARG A 294 -5.18 22.95 2.67
CA ARG A 294 -6.32 23.65 3.25
C ARG A 294 -6.56 24.96 2.52
N LYS A 295 -7.81 25.34 2.35
CA LYS A 295 -8.24 26.64 1.83
C LYS A 295 -7.56 27.04 0.49
N LYS A 296 -7.64 26.13 -0.51
CA LYS A 296 -7.18 26.41 -1.86
C LYS A 296 -5.66 26.55 -2.01
N GLY A 297 -4.91 25.85 -1.23
CA GLY A 297 -3.49 25.83 -1.02
C GLY A 297 -2.58 26.16 -2.17
N SER A 298 -2.59 25.45 -3.25
CA SER A 298 -1.93 25.81 -4.48
C SER A 298 -2.83 26.76 -5.26
N GLN A 299 -2.29 27.84 -5.81
CA GLN A 299 -3.04 28.92 -6.47
C GLN A 299 -2.89 28.86 -7.98
N PRO A 300 -3.72 29.61 -8.77
CA PRO A 300 -3.46 29.85 -10.18
C PRO A 300 -2.08 30.49 -10.40
N GLY A 301 -1.54 30.35 -11.61
CA GLY A 301 -0.20 30.78 -11.96
C GLY A 301 0.76 29.62 -12.13
N ILE A 302 2.02 29.92 -12.37
CA ILE A 302 3.09 28.93 -12.59
C ILE A 302 4.34 29.21 -11.74
N GLY A 303 4.36 30.33 -11.03
CA GLY A 303 5.49 30.78 -10.21
C GLY A 303 5.68 29.95 -8.95
N LEU A 304 6.90 29.92 -8.44
CA LEU A 304 7.26 29.17 -7.22
C LEU A 304 6.41 29.56 -6.01
N LYS A 305 6.07 30.85 -5.88
CA LYS A 305 5.26 31.36 -4.77
C LYS A 305 3.75 31.34 -5.03
N GLU A 306 3.32 30.81 -6.16
CA GLU A 306 1.91 30.78 -6.53
C GLU A 306 1.33 29.37 -6.39
N THR A 307 2.07 28.36 -6.87
CA THR A 307 1.55 27.02 -7.04
C THR A 307 2.61 25.99 -6.69
N CYS A 308 2.16 24.78 -6.34
CA CYS A 308 3.05 23.63 -6.27
C CYS A 308 3.75 23.41 -7.61
N GLN A 309 4.92 22.79 -7.56
CA GLN A 309 5.75 22.57 -8.74
C GLN A 309 5.80 21.09 -9.10
N PHE A 310 5.65 20.79 -10.38
CA PHE A 310 5.79 19.48 -10.94
C PHE A 310 7.25 19.27 -11.36
N LEU A 311 7.96 18.45 -10.60
CA LEU A 311 9.39 18.17 -10.82
C LEU A 311 9.56 16.78 -11.44
N ILE A 312 10.57 16.63 -12.30
CA ILE A 312 11.00 15.33 -12.82
C ILE A 312 12.51 15.20 -12.69
N THR A 313 12.98 14.09 -12.15
CA THR A 313 14.37 13.64 -12.23
C THR A 313 14.47 12.40 -13.11
N LYS A 314 15.65 12.18 -13.71
CA LYS A 314 15.90 11.11 -14.67
C LYS A 314 17.16 10.34 -14.32
N SER A 315 17.12 9.03 -14.48
CA SER A 315 18.28 8.14 -14.47
C SER A 315 18.42 7.44 -15.82
N THR A 316 19.67 7.31 -16.30
CA THR A 316 20.03 6.57 -17.53
C THR A 316 20.92 5.36 -17.24
N ASP A 317 21.15 5.05 -15.96
CA ASP A 317 22.06 4.02 -15.48
C ASP A 317 21.41 3.07 -14.46
N ASP A 318 20.15 2.72 -14.74
CA ASP A 318 19.36 1.77 -13.94
C ASP A 318 19.11 2.23 -12.49
N GLY A 319 18.96 3.54 -12.30
CA GLY A 319 18.66 4.15 -11.00
C GLY A 319 19.89 4.35 -10.11
N LEU A 320 21.12 4.22 -10.65
CA LEU A 320 22.34 4.43 -9.87
C LEU A 320 22.59 5.91 -9.61
N THR A 321 22.46 6.75 -10.66
CA THR A 321 22.57 8.21 -10.55
C THR A 321 21.36 8.90 -11.15
N TRP A 322 21.12 10.13 -10.70
CA TRP A 322 19.93 10.91 -11.06
C TRP A 322 20.32 12.32 -11.48
N SER A 323 19.60 12.84 -12.48
CA SER A 323 19.76 14.22 -12.91
C SER A 323 19.28 15.20 -11.83
N PHE A 324 19.76 16.45 -11.89
CA PHE A 324 19.09 17.52 -11.17
C PHE A 324 17.61 17.63 -11.63
N PRO A 325 16.65 17.87 -10.72
CA PRO A 325 15.23 17.91 -11.08
C PRO A 325 14.91 19.02 -12.10
N ASP A 326 14.21 18.65 -13.18
CA ASP A 326 13.62 19.61 -14.14
C ASP A 326 12.22 20.04 -13.63
N ASN A 327 11.97 21.32 -13.56
CA ASN A 327 10.68 21.87 -13.22
C ASN A 327 9.83 22.05 -14.49
N ILE A 328 8.89 21.12 -14.69
CA ILE A 328 8.04 21.12 -15.87
C ILE A 328 6.69 21.83 -15.66
N THR A 329 6.47 22.50 -14.53
CA THR A 329 5.19 23.16 -14.21
C THR A 329 4.73 24.10 -15.32
N GLY A 330 5.63 24.97 -15.79
CA GLY A 330 5.31 25.93 -16.88
C GLY A 330 5.05 25.29 -18.24
N LYS A 331 5.45 24.02 -18.43
CA LYS A 331 5.25 23.25 -19.67
C LYS A 331 3.95 22.45 -19.67
N THR A 332 3.42 22.12 -18.49
CA THR A 332 2.35 21.11 -18.31
C THR A 332 1.10 21.66 -17.63
N LYS A 333 1.24 22.55 -16.67
CA LYS A 333 0.11 23.14 -15.94
C LYS A 333 -0.50 24.29 -16.73
N ARG A 334 -1.84 24.33 -16.85
CA ARG A 334 -2.54 25.51 -17.38
C ARG A 334 -2.51 26.63 -16.32
N PRO A 335 -2.23 27.88 -16.69
CA PRO A 335 -2.07 28.99 -15.72
C PRO A 335 -3.29 29.21 -14.80
N GLU A 336 -4.49 28.96 -15.30
CA GLU A 336 -5.74 29.08 -14.55
C GLU A 336 -5.99 27.98 -13.54
N TRP A 337 -5.31 26.83 -13.63
CA TRP A 337 -5.45 25.75 -12.67
C TRP A 337 -4.78 26.10 -11.34
N TRP A 338 -5.34 25.60 -10.26
CA TRP A 338 -4.83 25.84 -8.91
C TRP A 338 -3.70 24.90 -8.53
N LEU A 339 -3.84 23.63 -8.86
CA LEU A 339 -2.87 22.58 -8.58
C LEU A 339 -2.69 21.74 -9.82
N PHE A 340 -1.46 21.28 -10.08
CA PHE A 340 -1.18 20.25 -11.04
C PHE A 340 0.06 19.45 -10.62
N ALA A 341 -0.06 18.13 -10.56
CA ALA A 341 0.94 17.25 -9.97
C ALA A 341 0.85 15.83 -10.56
N PRO A 342 1.90 15.00 -10.44
CA PRO A 342 1.75 13.58 -10.68
C PRO A 342 0.72 12.97 -9.69
N ALA A 343 0.05 11.91 -10.09
CA ALA A 343 -0.59 11.00 -9.16
C ALA A 343 0.46 10.00 -8.66
N PRO A 344 0.46 9.67 -7.35
CA PRO A 344 1.50 8.80 -6.82
C PRO A 344 1.45 7.38 -7.36
N GLY A 345 2.59 6.66 -7.33
CA GLY A 345 2.69 5.27 -7.71
C GLY A 345 3.51 5.03 -8.97
N GLN A 346 2.89 4.61 -10.07
CA GLN A 346 3.59 4.20 -11.28
C GLN A 346 2.98 4.81 -12.55
N GLY A 347 3.85 5.33 -13.43
CA GLY A 347 3.54 5.64 -14.82
C GLY A 347 3.74 4.43 -15.74
N ILE A 348 3.40 4.55 -17.00
CA ILE A 348 3.47 3.47 -17.98
C ILE A 348 4.12 3.94 -19.28
N THR A 349 4.72 3.00 -20.02
CA THR A 349 5.10 3.14 -21.43
C THR A 349 4.05 2.43 -22.27
N LEU A 350 3.40 3.13 -23.19
CA LEU A 350 2.44 2.55 -24.13
C LEU A 350 3.15 1.71 -25.20
N ALA A 351 2.39 0.88 -25.92
CA ALA A 351 2.92 0.02 -26.96
C ALA A 351 3.61 0.78 -28.11
N ASP A 352 3.20 2.02 -28.36
CA ASP A 352 3.83 2.91 -29.36
C ASP A 352 5.07 3.67 -28.82
N GLY A 353 5.45 3.44 -27.56
CA GLY A 353 6.58 4.09 -26.88
C GLY A 353 6.22 5.40 -26.17
N THR A 354 4.98 5.86 -26.23
CA THR A 354 4.54 7.04 -25.49
C THR A 354 4.65 6.80 -23.99
N LEU A 355 5.32 7.72 -23.30
CA LEU A 355 5.44 7.72 -21.84
C LEU A 355 4.23 8.41 -21.22
N VAL A 356 3.62 7.84 -20.19
CA VAL A 356 2.42 8.39 -19.56
C VAL A 356 2.57 8.40 -18.04
N PHE A 357 2.49 9.58 -17.45
CA PHE A 357 2.24 9.78 -16.03
C PHE A 357 0.75 9.99 -15.78
N PRO A 358 0.09 9.20 -14.90
CA PRO A 358 -1.17 9.61 -14.31
C PRO A 358 -0.97 10.90 -13.53
N THR A 359 -1.89 11.86 -13.68
CA THR A 359 -1.78 13.19 -13.06
C THR A 359 -3.08 13.62 -12.42
N GLN A 360 -2.98 14.55 -11.47
CA GLN A 360 -4.09 15.12 -10.74
C GLN A 360 -3.96 16.64 -10.70
N GLY A 361 -5.10 17.32 -10.60
CA GLY A 361 -5.09 18.76 -10.53
C GLY A 361 -6.34 19.34 -9.89
N ARG A 362 -6.39 20.67 -9.87
CA ARG A 362 -7.59 21.45 -9.57
C ARG A 362 -7.77 22.50 -10.64
N ASP A 363 -9.00 22.58 -11.16
CA ASP A 363 -9.37 23.54 -12.21
C ASP A 363 -9.41 25.00 -11.72
N GLU A 364 -9.85 25.91 -12.58
CA GLU A 364 -9.99 27.33 -12.30
C GLU A 364 -10.99 27.68 -11.18
N LYS A 365 -11.84 26.71 -10.81
CA LYS A 365 -12.78 26.82 -9.69
C LYS A 365 -12.27 26.14 -8.42
N GLY A 366 -11.09 25.51 -8.49
CA GLY A 366 -10.53 24.69 -7.40
C GLY A 366 -11.15 23.29 -7.31
N THR A 367 -11.93 22.86 -8.31
CA THR A 367 -12.51 21.51 -8.36
C THR A 367 -11.42 20.50 -8.75
N ALA A 368 -11.29 19.44 -7.97
CA ALA A 368 -10.32 18.39 -8.24
C ALA A 368 -10.65 17.63 -9.54
N PHE A 369 -9.61 17.24 -10.28
CA PHE A 369 -9.70 16.40 -11.47
C PHE A 369 -8.49 15.47 -11.58
N SER A 370 -8.62 14.43 -12.41
CA SER A 370 -7.52 13.57 -12.83
C SER A 370 -7.40 13.57 -14.35
N ASN A 371 -6.19 13.39 -14.83
CA ASN A 371 -5.88 13.30 -16.26
C ASN A 371 -4.54 12.58 -16.47
N ILE A 372 -3.88 12.75 -17.63
CA ILE A 372 -2.55 12.24 -17.91
C ILE A 372 -1.63 13.34 -18.41
N THR A 373 -0.33 13.21 -18.08
CA THR A 373 0.77 13.95 -18.70
C THR A 373 1.62 12.94 -19.47
N TYR A 374 1.93 13.21 -20.73
CA TYR A 374 2.58 12.26 -21.61
C TYR A 374 3.70 12.86 -22.45
N SER A 375 4.62 12.01 -22.89
CA SER A 375 5.72 12.35 -23.80
C SER A 375 5.80 11.35 -24.94
N LYS A 376 5.98 11.86 -26.17
CA LYS A 376 6.17 11.05 -27.39
C LYS A 376 7.63 11.01 -27.87
N ASP A 377 8.53 11.65 -27.13
CA ASP A 377 9.92 11.88 -27.50
C ASP A 377 10.92 11.49 -26.42
N HIS A 378 10.59 10.42 -25.66
CA HIS A 378 11.40 9.91 -24.57
C HIS A 378 11.70 10.98 -23.51
N GLY A 379 10.66 11.70 -23.05
CA GLY A 379 10.73 12.64 -21.96
C GLY A 379 11.42 13.98 -22.27
N LYS A 380 11.71 14.30 -23.54
CA LYS A 380 12.27 15.61 -23.91
C LYS A 380 11.20 16.71 -23.81
N THR A 381 9.98 16.40 -24.22
CA THR A 381 8.83 17.29 -24.06
C THR A 381 7.67 16.56 -23.41
N TRP A 382 6.87 17.29 -22.63
CA TRP A 382 5.70 16.78 -21.93
C TRP A 382 4.46 17.59 -22.30
N MET A 383 3.38 16.88 -22.52
CA MET A 383 2.07 17.42 -22.86
C MET A 383 1.02 16.96 -21.85
N THR A 384 -0.01 17.75 -21.65
CA THR A 384 -1.07 17.47 -20.66
C THR A 384 -2.41 17.33 -21.34
N SER A 385 -3.12 16.27 -21.04
CA SER A 385 -4.45 15.98 -21.56
C SER A 385 -5.54 16.89 -20.97
N ASN A 386 -6.74 16.79 -21.50
CA ASN A 386 -7.93 17.33 -20.85
C ASN A 386 -8.25 16.55 -19.56
N PRO A 387 -8.94 17.17 -18.56
CA PRO A 387 -9.47 16.46 -17.42
C PRO A 387 -10.38 15.28 -17.82
N ALA A 388 -10.12 14.09 -17.24
CA ALA A 388 -10.91 12.89 -17.51
C ALA A 388 -12.24 12.92 -16.77
N TYR A 389 -12.23 13.41 -15.54
CA TYR A 389 -13.43 13.55 -14.72
C TYR A 389 -13.22 14.60 -13.61
N SER A 390 -14.33 15.16 -13.10
CA SER A 390 -14.31 16.15 -12.01
C SER A 390 -14.54 15.49 -10.65
N ASN A 391 -14.10 16.15 -9.57
CA ASN A 391 -14.19 15.72 -8.18
C ASN A 391 -13.53 14.35 -7.91
N VAL A 392 -12.46 14.09 -8.64
CA VAL A 392 -11.54 12.95 -8.50
C VAL A 392 -10.13 13.46 -8.25
N THR A 393 -9.24 12.62 -7.73
CA THR A 393 -7.87 13.02 -7.38
C THR A 393 -6.86 11.99 -7.91
N GLU A 394 -6.10 11.36 -7.03
CA GLU A 394 -5.07 10.37 -7.38
C GLU A 394 -5.60 9.28 -8.31
N CYS A 395 -4.80 8.89 -9.29
CA CYS A 395 -5.22 7.95 -10.30
C CYS A 395 -4.08 7.04 -10.75
N ASN A 396 -4.44 5.94 -11.43
CA ASN A 396 -3.50 5.03 -12.09
C ASN A 396 -3.92 4.85 -13.54
N ALA A 397 -2.94 4.58 -14.40
CA ALA A 397 -3.18 4.26 -15.81
C ALA A 397 -2.76 2.84 -16.15
N ALA A 398 -3.47 2.22 -17.08
CA ALA A 398 -3.09 0.97 -17.72
C ALA A 398 -3.49 0.99 -19.18
N GLN A 399 -2.68 0.41 -20.08
CA GLN A 399 -3.07 0.19 -21.46
C GLN A 399 -3.81 -1.14 -21.58
N LEU A 400 -5.02 -1.13 -22.12
CA LEU A 400 -5.83 -2.31 -22.37
C LEU A 400 -5.34 -3.09 -23.58
N SER A 401 -5.89 -4.29 -23.82
CA SER A 401 -5.47 -5.18 -24.90
C SER A 401 -5.72 -4.61 -26.30
N ASP A 402 -6.72 -3.73 -26.44
CA ASP A 402 -7.06 -3.02 -27.68
C ASP A 402 -6.27 -1.72 -27.91
N GLY A 403 -5.32 -1.39 -27.01
CA GLY A 403 -4.52 -0.17 -27.07
C GLY A 403 -5.13 1.02 -26.34
N THR A 404 -6.38 0.95 -25.92
CA THR A 404 -7.06 1.98 -25.13
C THR A 404 -6.33 2.24 -23.80
N VAL A 405 -6.23 3.47 -23.35
CA VAL A 405 -5.69 3.82 -22.04
C VAL A 405 -6.83 3.99 -21.05
N MET A 406 -6.82 3.16 -20.01
CA MET A 406 -7.74 3.25 -18.87
C MET A 406 -7.12 4.10 -17.78
N LEU A 407 -7.88 5.06 -17.24
CA LEU A 407 -7.56 5.86 -16.07
C LEU A 407 -8.51 5.50 -14.92
N ASN A 408 -7.96 4.97 -13.83
CA ASN A 408 -8.70 4.55 -12.64
C ASN A 408 -8.45 5.55 -11.51
N MET A 409 -9.48 6.25 -11.06
CA MET A 409 -9.39 7.46 -10.25
C MET A 409 -10.05 7.29 -8.87
N ARG A 410 -9.42 7.85 -7.84
CA ARG A 410 -9.97 8.03 -6.50
C ARG A 410 -11.11 9.04 -6.55
N ASP A 411 -12.32 8.60 -6.18
CA ASP A 411 -13.52 9.43 -6.26
C ASP A 411 -13.87 10.05 -4.89
N ASN A 412 -13.78 11.36 -4.78
CA ASN A 412 -14.07 12.09 -3.54
C ASN A 412 -15.54 11.95 -3.08
N ARG A 413 -16.44 11.58 -3.99
CA ARG A 413 -17.86 11.33 -3.68
C ARG A 413 -18.11 10.07 -2.88
N ASN A 414 -17.11 9.18 -2.78
CA ASN A 414 -17.19 7.98 -1.97
C ASN A 414 -17.08 8.25 -0.46
N ARG A 415 -16.55 9.40 -0.06
CA ARG A 415 -16.35 9.73 1.35
C ARG A 415 -17.67 9.71 2.11
N GLY A 416 -17.82 8.75 3.04
CA GLY A 416 -19.01 8.55 3.84
C GLY A 416 -20.23 7.99 3.06
N ASN A 417 -20.05 7.58 1.80
CA ASN A 417 -21.13 7.02 0.98
C ASN A 417 -20.93 5.51 0.79
N LYS A 418 -21.84 4.72 1.38
CA LYS A 418 -21.85 3.26 1.28
C LYS A 418 -22.78 2.74 0.18
N GLU A 419 -23.77 3.52 -0.24
CA GLU A 419 -24.79 3.06 -1.20
C GLU A 419 -24.27 3.11 -2.64
N VAL A 420 -23.55 4.17 -2.97
CA VAL A 420 -22.97 4.36 -4.31
C VAL A 420 -21.46 4.62 -4.15
N ASN A 421 -20.67 3.56 -4.10
CA ASN A 421 -19.24 3.61 -3.91
C ASN A 421 -18.54 2.87 -5.06
N GLY A 422 -17.33 3.27 -5.36
CA GLY A 422 -16.44 2.63 -6.32
C GLY A 422 -15.51 3.62 -7.00
N ARG A 423 -14.43 3.09 -7.59
CA ARG A 423 -13.48 3.86 -8.38
C ARG A 423 -14.17 4.52 -9.57
N ARG A 424 -13.81 5.76 -9.87
CA ARG A 424 -14.19 6.40 -11.13
C ARG A 424 -13.23 5.90 -12.22
N ILE A 425 -13.77 5.45 -13.35
CA ILE A 425 -12.97 4.88 -14.43
C ILE A 425 -13.36 5.54 -15.74
N CYS A 426 -12.35 6.08 -16.45
CA CYS A 426 -12.51 6.61 -17.81
C CYS A 426 -11.47 5.98 -18.74
N THR A 427 -11.75 6.00 -20.03
CA THR A 427 -10.86 5.49 -21.09
C THR A 427 -10.67 6.54 -22.18
N THR A 428 -9.51 6.46 -22.86
CA THR A 428 -9.17 7.30 -24.01
C THR A 428 -8.40 6.52 -25.06
N THR A 429 -8.58 6.88 -26.34
CA THR A 429 -7.82 6.37 -27.49
C THR A 429 -6.98 7.47 -28.16
N ASP A 430 -7.07 8.70 -27.67
CA ASP A 430 -6.46 9.91 -28.27
C ASP A 430 -5.58 10.67 -27.26
N LEU A 431 -4.99 9.95 -26.29
CA LEU A 431 -4.16 10.50 -25.22
C LEU A 431 -4.86 11.59 -24.38
N GLY A 432 -6.19 11.43 -24.23
CA GLY A 432 -7.02 12.25 -23.36
C GLY A 432 -7.42 13.59 -23.96
N GLU A 433 -7.44 13.74 -25.28
CA GLU A 433 -8.20 14.81 -25.92
C GLU A 433 -9.68 14.62 -25.62
N THR A 434 -10.16 13.36 -25.69
CA THR A 434 -11.51 12.95 -25.28
C THR A 434 -11.46 11.79 -24.28
N TRP A 435 -12.44 11.75 -23.39
CA TRP A 435 -12.59 10.69 -22.38
C TRP A 435 -13.98 10.10 -22.39
N THR A 436 -14.06 8.78 -22.29
CA THR A 436 -15.33 8.04 -22.18
C THR A 436 -15.39 7.35 -20.82
N GLU A 437 -16.49 7.51 -20.10
CA GLU A 437 -16.68 6.81 -18.83
C GLU A 437 -16.86 5.31 -19.07
N HIS A 438 -16.06 4.49 -18.38
CA HIS A 438 -16.08 3.04 -18.50
C HIS A 438 -17.34 2.45 -17.86
N SER A 439 -17.90 1.38 -18.43
CA SER A 439 -19.14 0.75 -17.97
C SER A 439 -19.12 0.26 -16.52
N THR A 440 -17.95 -0.06 -15.97
CA THR A 440 -17.73 -0.52 -14.59
C THR A 440 -17.43 0.61 -13.60
N SER A 441 -17.37 1.85 -14.08
CA SER A 441 -17.14 3.04 -13.25
C SER A 441 -18.15 3.10 -12.10
N ARG A 442 -17.66 3.30 -10.86
CA ARG A 442 -18.41 3.33 -9.60
C ARG A 442 -19.29 2.09 -9.32
N LYS A 443 -18.85 0.91 -9.76
CA LYS A 443 -19.63 -0.33 -9.58
C LYS A 443 -18.77 -1.49 -9.04
N ALA A 444 -17.64 -1.77 -9.69
CA ALA A 444 -16.91 -3.02 -9.48
C ALA A 444 -15.83 -2.94 -8.37
N LEU A 445 -15.23 -1.76 -8.17
CA LEU A 445 -14.06 -1.59 -7.31
C LEU A 445 -14.38 -0.62 -6.18
N VAL A 446 -14.82 -1.14 -5.04
CA VAL A 446 -15.10 -0.33 -3.85
C VAL A 446 -13.83 0.28 -3.27
N GLU A 447 -13.95 1.46 -2.64
CA GLU A 447 -12.83 2.18 -2.03
C GLU A 447 -13.23 3.06 -0.84
N PRO A 448 -12.36 3.23 0.17
CA PRO A 448 -12.57 4.16 1.28
C PRO A 448 -12.02 5.57 0.98
N THR A 449 -12.15 6.07 -0.25
CA THR A 449 -11.50 7.31 -0.71
C THR A 449 -9.99 7.26 -0.44
N CYS A 450 -9.32 6.29 -1.07
CA CYS A 450 -7.89 6.03 -0.92
C CYS A 450 -7.24 5.83 -2.28
N MET A 451 -5.93 6.10 -2.38
CA MET A 451 -5.14 5.67 -3.53
C MET A 451 -5.21 4.15 -3.67
N ALA A 452 -5.00 3.66 -4.88
CA ALA A 452 -4.93 2.26 -5.25
C ALA A 452 -3.76 2.04 -6.21
N SER A 453 -3.57 0.83 -6.68
CA SER A 453 -2.70 0.54 -7.83
C SER A 453 -3.43 -0.27 -8.88
N LEU A 454 -3.19 0.08 -10.14
CA LEU A 454 -3.67 -0.63 -11.33
C LEU A 454 -2.46 -0.98 -12.17
N HIS A 455 -2.33 -2.25 -12.58
CA HIS A 455 -1.19 -2.72 -13.36
C HIS A 455 -1.64 -3.77 -14.37
N ARG A 456 -1.16 -3.68 -15.61
CA ARG A 456 -1.27 -4.73 -16.61
C ARG A 456 -0.08 -5.67 -16.48
N HIS A 457 -0.35 -6.96 -16.33
CA HIS A 457 0.65 -8.01 -16.33
C HIS A 457 0.50 -8.88 -17.55
N ASP A 458 1.54 -8.90 -18.39
CA ASP A 458 1.61 -9.76 -19.57
C ASP A 458 2.37 -11.05 -19.23
N TYR A 459 1.88 -12.19 -19.73
CA TYR A 459 2.43 -13.52 -19.46
C TYR A 459 2.19 -14.47 -20.62
N THR A 460 2.90 -15.60 -20.62
CA THR A 460 2.80 -16.61 -21.67
C THR A 460 2.32 -17.94 -21.08
N VAL A 461 1.29 -18.52 -21.65
CA VAL A 461 0.78 -19.88 -21.31
C VAL A 461 0.59 -20.68 -22.58
N GLY A 462 1.25 -21.86 -22.65
CA GLY A 462 1.15 -22.73 -23.83
C GLY A 462 1.67 -22.09 -25.12
N GLY A 463 2.55 -21.10 -25.04
CA GLY A 463 3.07 -20.34 -26.17
C GLY A 463 2.19 -19.16 -26.60
N GLU A 464 1.02 -18.97 -25.99
CA GLU A 464 0.13 -17.84 -26.24
C GLU A 464 0.39 -16.69 -25.26
N LYS A 465 0.54 -15.49 -25.79
CA LYS A 465 0.62 -14.25 -24.99
C LYS A 465 -0.76 -13.89 -24.47
N ARG A 466 -0.84 -13.61 -23.19
CA ARG A 466 -2.05 -13.18 -22.48
C ARG A 466 -1.74 -12.02 -21.57
N SER A 467 -2.76 -11.32 -21.11
CA SER A 467 -2.65 -10.27 -20.12
C SER A 467 -3.76 -10.34 -19.08
N ILE A 468 -3.47 -9.83 -17.90
CA ILE A 468 -4.45 -9.59 -16.85
C ILE A 468 -4.30 -8.18 -16.32
N LEU A 469 -5.40 -7.58 -15.88
CA LEU A 469 -5.35 -6.38 -15.06
C LEU A 469 -5.35 -6.78 -13.58
N LEU A 470 -4.46 -6.15 -12.85
CA LEU A 470 -4.26 -6.30 -11.41
C LEU A 470 -4.63 -4.98 -10.73
N PHE A 471 -5.45 -5.06 -9.68
CA PHE A 471 -5.86 -3.90 -8.92
C PHE A 471 -5.71 -4.18 -7.42
N ALA A 472 -4.94 -3.36 -6.69
CA ALA A 472 -4.78 -3.50 -5.25
C ALA A 472 -5.21 -2.24 -4.51
N ASN A 473 -6.05 -2.42 -3.49
CA ASN A 473 -6.53 -1.35 -2.65
C ASN A 473 -7.09 -1.87 -1.31
N PRO A 474 -7.33 -0.99 -0.33
CA PRO A 474 -8.21 -1.31 0.79
C PRO A 474 -9.61 -1.67 0.28
N SER A 475 -10.04 -2.92 0.49
CA SER A 475 -11.32 -3.43 -0.03
C SER A 475 -12.45 -3.18 0.98
N ASP A 476 -12.67 -1.93 1.32
CA ASP A 476 -13.69 -1.48 2.24
C ASP A 476 -14.31 -0.15 1.77
N TYR A 477 -15.45 0.22 2.32
CA TYR A 477 -16.18 1.46 1.97
C TYR A 477 -15.72 2.67 2.79
N GLU A 478 -15.17 2.46 3.99
CA GLU A 478 -14.89 3.53 4.96
C GLU A 478 -13.48 3.50 5.51
N THR A 479 -12.93 2.29 5.74
CA THR A 479 -11.66 2.12 6.43
C THR A 479 -10.57 1.63 5.48
N ARG A 480 -9.33 2.04 5.77
CA ARG A 480 -8.16 1.61 4.99
C ARG A 480 -7.60 0.30 5.54
N ASP A 481 -8.44 -0.71 5.56
CA ASP A 481 -8.12 -2.09 5.93
C ASP A 481 -8.43 -3.06 4.79
N LYS A 482 -8.15 -4.34 4.98
CA LYS A 482 -8.41 -5.42 4.01
C LYS A 482 -7.73 -5.16 2.67
N LEU A 483 -6.42 -4.84 2.69
CA LEU A 483 -5.65 -4.69 1.47
C LEU A 483 -5.73 -5.96 0.64
N THR A 484 -6.32 -5.84 -0.55
CA THR A 484 -6.70 -6.95 -1.40
C THR A 484 -6.24 -6.72 -2.83
N LEU A 485 -5.56 -7.72 -3.40
CA LEU A 485 -5.31 -7.80 -4.84
C LEU A 485 -6.53 -8.40 -5.54
N LYS A 486 -7.02 -7.73 -6.56
CA LYS A 486 -8.14 -8.14 -7.42
C LYS A 486 -7.62 -8.35 -8.84
N VAL A 487 -8.21 -9.28 -9.57
CA VAL A 487 -7.74 -9.69 -10.89
C VAL A 487 -8.89 -9.64 -11.89
N SER A 488 -8.62 -9.09 -13.05
CA SER A 488 -9.53 -9.10 -14.22
C SER A 488 -8.83 -9.75 -15.41
N PHE A 489 -9.54 -10.63 -16.11
CA PHE A 489 -9.08 -11.33 -17.33
C PHE A 489 -9.72 -10.78 -18.60
N ASP A 490 -10.49 -9.70 -18.50
CA ASP A 490 -11.33 -9.12 -19.55
C ASP A 490 -11.22 -7.58 -19.58
N ASP A 491 -9.99 -7.08 -19.44
CA ASP A 491 -9.68 -5.63 -19.49
C ASP A 491 -10.51 -4.77 -18.50
N GLY A 492 -10.78 -5.31 -17.32
CA GLY A 492 -11.47 -4.60 -16.25
C GLY A 492 -13.00 -4.63 -16.35
N MET A 493 -13.57 -5.43 -17.26
CA MET A 493 -15.03 -5.60 -17.36
C MET A 493 -15.61 -6.37 -16.17
N THR A 494 -14.87 -7.37 -15.67
CA THR A 494 -15.23 -8.11 -14.46
C THR A 494 -14.03 -8.29 -13.51
N TRP A 495 -14.34 -8.39 -12.21
CA TRP A 495 -13.38 -8.59 -11.13
C TRP A 495 -13.88 -9.70 -10.18
N PRO A 496 -13.85 -10.99 -10.60
CA PRO A 496 -14.48 -12.08 -9.83
C PRO A 496 -13.81 -12.29 -8.48
N GLU A 497 -14.59 -12.36 -7.40
CA GLU A 497 -14.09 -12.48 -6.02
C GLU A 497 -13.24 -13.74 -5.79
N LYS A 498 -13.47 -14.82 -6.54
CA LYS A 498 -12.66 -16.04 -6.45
C LYS A 498 -11.17 -15.81 -6.74
N TYR A 499 -10.82 -14.74 -7.47
CA TYR A 499 -9.42 -14.37 -7.75
C TYR A 499 -8.89 -13.27 -6.82
N TRP A 500 -9.65 -12.87 -5.81
CA TRP A 500 -9.19 -11.88 -4.85
C TRP A 500 -8.21 -12.49 -3.86
N ILE A 501 -7.14 -11.79 -3.56
CA ILE A 501 -6.11 -12.18 -2.61
C ILE A 501 -6.04 -11.11 -1.53
N LEU A 502 -6.63 -11.37 -0.36
CA LEU A 502 -6.38 -10.58 0.84
C LEU A 502 -4.93 -10.81 1.27
N PHE A 503 -4.13 -9.75 1.41
CA PHE A 503 -2.73 -9.87 1.79
C PHE A 503 -2.37 -9.11 3.08
N ASP A 504 -3.18 -8.13 3.50
CA ASP A 504 -3.03 -7.46 4.79
C ASP A 504 -4.41 -7.01 5.29
N GLN A 505 -4.88 -7.65 6.37
CA GLN A 505 -6.25 -7.49 6.86
C GLN A 505 -6.43 -6.22 7.69
N TYR A 506 -5.40 -5.81 8.42
CA TYR A 506 -5.55 -4.73 9.37
C TYR A 506 -5.39 -3.35 8.74
N ARG A 507 -5.87 -2.36 9.47
CA ARG A 507 -5.81 -0.96 9.05
C ARG A 507 -4.37 -0.51 8.89
N SER A 508 -4.11 0.17 7.76
CA SER A 508 -2.84 0.80 7.42
C SER A 508 -3.07 2.20 6.84
N ALA A 509 -2.06 2.80 6.26
CA ALA A 509 -2.24 4.03 5.50
C ALA A 509 -2.86 3.77 4.11
N GLY A 510 -2.74 2.54 3.57
CA GLY A 510 -3.59 1.99 2.52
C GLY A 510 -3.10 2.15 1.09
N TYR A 511 -1.98 2.82 0.83
CA TYR A 511 -1.44 2.98 -0.51
C TYR A 511 -0.65 1.75 -0.94
N SER A 512 -0.64 1.47 -2.24
CA SER A 512 0.10 0.36 -2.85
C SER A 512 0.60 0.72 -4.25
N SER A 513 1.59 -0.03 -4.73
CA SER A 513 2.07 0.01 -6.12
C SER A 513 2.44 -1.40 -6.56
N ILE A 514 2.00 -1.82 -7.77
CA ILE A 514 2.21 -3.15 -8.33
C ILE A 514 3.15 -3.05 -9.52
N THR A 515 4.07 -4.00 -9.65
CA THR A 515 4.86 -4.18 -10.88
C THR A 515 4.98 -5.66 -11.27
N SER A 516 5.17 -5.94 -12.54
CA SER A 516 5.63 -7.26 -13.01
C SER A 516 7.10 -7.41 -12.63
N ILE A 517 7.45 -8.41 -11.84
CA ILE A 517 8.86 -8.77 -11.58
C ILE A 517 9.42 -9.48 -12.81
N ASP A 518 8.67 -10.44 -13.32
CA ASP A 518 8.89 -11.19 -14.55
C ASP A 518 7.53 -11.73 -15.04
N GLU A 519 7.49 -12.51 -16.13
CA GLU A 519 6.26 -13.11 -16.67
C GLU A 519 5.52 -14.03 -15.68
N ASN A 520 6.22 -14.55 -14.67
CA ASN A 520 5.69 -15.55 -13.73
C ASN A 520 5.37 -14.97 -12.35
N SER A 521 5.68 -13.70 -12.10
CA SER A 521 5.50 -13.12 -10.78
C SER A 521 5.32 -11.61 -10.78
N ILE A 522 4.58 -11.13 -9.78
CA ILE A 522 4.37 -9.71 -9.52
C ILE A 522 4.91 -9.33 -8.15
N GLY A 523 5.30 -8.08 -7.99
CA GLY A 523 5.66 -7.44 -6.74
C GLY A 523 4.62 -6.41 -6.33
N ILE A 524 4.33 -6.32 -5.04
CA ILE A 524 3.50 -5.27 -4.45
C ILE A 524 4.28 -4.59 -3.33
N LEU A 525 4.56 -3.31 -3.49
CA LEU A 525 5.03 -2.43 -2.43
C LEU A 525 3.83 -1.69 -1.85
N TYR A 526 3.69 -1.70 -0.53
CA TYR A 526 2.50 -1.10 0.08
C TYR A 526 2.74 -0.63 1.51
N GLU A 527 1.90 0.28 1.97
CA GLU A 527 1.83 0.73 3.35
C GLU A 527 1.15 -0.36 4.19
N SER A 528 1.96 -1.07 4.98
CA SER A 528 1.50 -2.27 5.69
C SER A 528 0.95 -1.95 7.08
N SER A 529 0.12 -2.84 7.59
CA SER A 529 -0.27 -2.84 9.01
C SER A 529 0.89 -3.24 9.94
N GLN A 530 1.95 -3.85 9.39
CA GLN A 530 3.07 -4.42 10.16
C GLN A 530 4.39 -3.65 10.00
N ALA A 531 4.49 -2.73 9.03
CA ALA A 531 5.66 -1.89 8.74
C ALA A 531 5.22 -0.61 8.01
N ASN A 532 6.07 0.42 7.95
CA ASN A 532 5.76 1.60 7.12
C ASN A 532 5.62 1.21 5.65
N MET A 533 6.58 0.42 5.13
CA MET A 533 6.53 -0.15 3.80
C MET A 533 6.84 -1.64 3.85
N ALA A 534 5.99 -2.46 3.27
CA ALA A 534 6.24 -3.87 3.05
C ALA A 534 6.25 -4.17 1.55
N PHE A 535 7.11 -5.11 1.17
CA PHE A 535 7.13 -5.69 -0.16
C PHE A 535 6.72 -7.16 -0.08
N ILE A 536 5.82 -7.58 -0.97
CA ILE A 536 5.43 -8.99 -1.14
C ILE A 536 5.57 -9.39 -2.59
N LYS A 537 5.87 -10.67 -2.79
CA LYS A 537 5.89 -11.34 -4.09
C LYS A 537 4.69 -12.28 -4.20
N ILE A 538 4.02 -12.30 -5.35
CA ILE A 538 2.94 -13.22 -5.68
C ILE A 538 3.28 -13.91 -6.99
N ASP A 539 3.34 -15.23 -6.98
CA ASP A 539 3.55 -16.02 -8.18
C ASP A 539 2.25 -16.09 -8.99
N LEU A 540 2.35 -16.01 -10.32
CA LEU A 540 1.21 -16.03 -11.24
C LEU A 540 0.38 -17.31 -11.08
N THR A 541 1.01 -18.44 -10.78
CA THR A 541 0.32 -19.71 -10.50
C THR A 541 -0.64 -19.63 -9.32
N GLU A 542 -0.35 -18.82 -8.31
CA GLU A 542 -1.27 -18.58 -7.20
C GLU A 542 -2.55 -17.86 -7.65
N ILE A 543 -2.44 -17.00 -8.66
CA ILE A 543 -3.58 -16.29 -9.25
C ILE A 543 -4.37 -17.22 -10.16
N LEU A 544 -3.70 -17.93 -11.06
CA LEU A 544 -4.35 -18.73 -12.11
C LEU A 544 -5.01 -20.02 -11.57
N ASN A 545 -4.55 -20.56 -10.45
CA ASN A 545 -5.06 -21.80 -9.85
C ASN A 545 -6.22 -21.58 -8.85
N ARG A 546 -6.78 -20.39 -8.77
CA ARG A 546 -7.93 -20.04 -7.89
C ARG A 546 -9.30 -20.38 -8.52
#